data_93665807011aad88bf82d7de4ecce787
#
_entry.id   93665807011aad88bf82d7de4ecce787
#
_cell.length_a   1.000
_cell.length_b   1.000
_cell.length_c   1.000
_cell.angle_alpha   90.00
_cell.angle_beta   90.00
_cell.angle_gamma   90.00
#
_symmetry.space_group_name_H-M   'P 1'
#
loop_
_entity.id
_entity.type
_entity.pdbx_description
1 polymer ?
#
loop_
_entity_poly.entity_id
_entity_poly.type
_entity_poly.pdbx_seq_one_letter_code
_entity_poly.pdbx_strand_id
1 'polypeptide(L)'
;MEKQKTFFGHPMGLSTLFFTEMWERFSYYGMRAILLYYMYYSVQDGGLGMEKTTAASVMAIYGSLVFLSSVIGGFVSDRILGSRKTVFYGGILIMLGHIALATPFGQVALYLSIALIIFGTGFLKPNISDMVGGIYEKEDDRRDAGFSIFVFGINLGAFVAPYLVGYLGQEVNFHLGFSLAAIGMFFGLVKYVLDGKKYLPESSLYPTDPLSQKDRQTLIKRLLITLVMVILVVIGLVFTHQFNVDMIVNIFTVIAVIIPIYYFFKILSSQKITATERSRVFAYIPLFIAGVLFWSIEEQGSVVLALFADDQTRLYFNVFGNQIHFPSSFFQSINPLFIMIYVPIFAWLWGKMGKKQPSSSKKFAYGLFAAGLSFLWMMLPGMLFGTDVKVSPLWLIMSWAIVIVGEMLISPIGLSVTTKLAPKSFQAQMMSIWFLSNAASQAINAQIVKFYTSETEVAYYGIVGGITIIFSIILLFYVPRIAKLMSGIK
;
A
#
# COMPACT_ATOMS: atom_id res chain seq x y z
N MET A 1 30.51 -27.96 18.14
CA MET A 1 29.70 -26.80 17.71
C MET A 1 28.53 -27.33 16.87
N GLU A 2 27.33 -27.37 17.38
CA GLU A 2 26.15 -27.65 16.53
C GLU A 2 26.08 -26.56 15.45
N LYS A 3 26.05 -27.01 14.19
CA LYS A 3 25.81 -26.07 13.07
C LYS A 3 24.47 -25.38 13.30
N GLN A 4 24.47 -24.11 13.67
CA GLN A 4 23.23 -23.33 13.73
C GLN A 4 22.49 -23.50 12.40
N LYS A 5 21.24 -23.96 12.47
CA LYS A 5 20.39 -24.06 11.28
C LYS A 5 20.27 -22.68 10.64
N THR A 6 20.44 -22.60 9.33
CA THR A 6 20.34 -21.36 8.57
C THR A 6 19.25 -21.48 7.49
N PHE A 7 18.68 -20.35 7.10
CA PHE A 7 17.73 -20.22 5.99
C PHE A 7 18.42 -19.49 4.85
N PHE A 8 18.80 -20.19 3.78
CA PHE A 8 19.62 -19.65 2.68
C PHE A 8 20.93 -18.97 3.16
N GLY A 9 21.58 -19.50 4.21
CA GLY A 9 22.77 -18.90 4.79
C GLY A 9 22.53 -17.76 5.79
N HIS A 10 21.27 -17.38 6.04
CA HIS A 10 20.84 -16.32 6.96
C HIS A 10 20.34 -16.86 8.30
N PRO A 11 20.22 -16.02 9.35
CA PRO A 11 19.63 -16.43 10.61
C PRO A 11 18.22 -17.04 10.43
N MET A 12 17.89 -18.09 11.19
CA MET A 12 16.56 -18.75 11.08
C MET A 12 15.37 -17.83 11.39
N GLY A 13 15.58 -16.74 12.12
CA GLY A 13 14.57 -15.69 12.31
C GLY A 13 14.05 -15.12 10.98
N LEU A 14 14.91 -15.07 9.94
CA LEU A 14 14.48 -14.65 8.61
C LEU A 14 13.41 -15.59 8.03
N SER A 15 13.56 -16.91 8.22
CA SER A 15 12.54 -17.87 7.77
C SER A 15 11.19 -17.59 8.43
N THR A 16 11.19 -17.33 9.75
CA THR A 16 9.96 -17.01 10.49
C THR A 16 9.28 -15.78 9.91
N LEU A 17 10.04 -14.68 9.72
CA LEU A 17 9.50 -13.42 9.21
C LEU A 17 9.09 -13.52 7.73
N PHE A 18 9.89 -14.20 6.91
CA PHE A 18 9.60 -14.47 5.49
C PHE A 18 8.25 -15.17 5.30
N PHE A 19 8.06 -16.31 5.95
CA PHE A 19 6.81 -17.07 5.78
C PHE A 19 5.62 -16.37 6.41
N THR A 20 5.80 -15.66 7.54
CA THR A 20 4.73 -14.88 8.15
C THR A 20 4.26 -13.76 7.23
N GLU A 21 5.20 -13.00 6.68
CA GLU A 21 4.88 -11.91 5.73
C GLU A 21 4.31 -12.47 4.42
N MET A 22 4.90 -13.52 3.87
CA MET A 22 4.40 -14.16 2.65
C MET A 22 2.91 -14.58 2.79
N TRP A 23 2.54 -15.23 3.89
CA TRP A 23 1.16 -15.63 4.15
C TRP A 23 0.25 -14.45 4.45
N GLU A 24 0.76 -13.44 5.16
CA GLU A 24 0.01 -12.21 5.38
C GLU A 24 -0.24 -11.48 4.05
N ARG A 25 0.78 -11.34 3.18
CA ARG A 25 0.61 -10.76 1.85
C ARG A 25 -0.32 -11.59 0.97
N PHE A 26 -0.23 -12.91 1.03
CA PHE A 26 -1.19 -13.80 0.38
C PHE A 26 -2.63 -13.48 0.84
N SER A 27 -2.86 -13.39 2.14
CA SER A 27 -4.20 -13.09 2.67
C SER A 27 -4.70 -11.70 2.26
N TYR A 28 -3.84 -10.69 2.38
CA TYR A 28 -4.17 -9.30 2.06
C TYR A 28 -4.45 -9.08 0.57
N TYR A 29 -3.53 -9.50 -0.30
CA TYR A 29 -3.69 -9.30 -1.75
C TYR A 29 -4.75 -10.23 -2.34
N GLY A 30 -4.91 -11.43 -1.79
CA GLY A 30 -6.00 -12.32 -2.18
C GLY A 30 -7.37 -11.73 -1.86
N MET A 31 -7.57 -11.26 -0.64
CA MET A 31 -8.80 -10.55 -0.26
C MET A 31 -8.99 -9.30 -1.13
N ARG A 32 -7.96 -8.47 -1.29
CA ARG A 32 -8.03 -7.23 -2.06
C ARG A 32 -8.39 -7.46 -3.52
N ALA A 33 -7.95 -8.59 -4.11
CA ALA A 33 -8.23 -8.94 -5.50
C ALA A 33 -9.72 -9.21 -5.77
N ILE A 34 -10.49 -9.63 -4.78
CA ILE A 34 -11.92 -9.94 -4.93
C ILE A 34 -12.84 -8.99 -4.18
N LEU A 35 -12.32 -8.15 -3.27
CA LEU A 35 -13.13 -7.28 -2.41
C LEU A 35 -13.95 -6.28 -3.20
N LEU A 36 -13.35 -5.65 -4.24
CA LEU A 36 -14.05 -4.68 -5.08
C LEU A 36 -15.24 -5.36 -5.78
N TYR A 37 -15.02 -6.52 -6.39
CA TYR A 37 -16.06 -7.30 -7.08
C TYR A 37 -17.16 -7.73 -6.11
N TYR A 38 -16.82 -8.22 -4.93
CA TYR A 38 -17.78 -8.56 -3.88
C TYR A 38 -18.68 -7.38 -3.50
N MET A 39 -18.13 -6.17 -3.45
CA MET A 39 -18.92 -4.99 -3.11
C MET A 39 -19.96 -4.65 -4.20
N TYR A 40 -19.62 -4.68 -5.48
CA TYR A 40 -20.53 -4.20 -6.52
C TYR A 40 -21.26 -5.30 -7.31
N TYR A 41 -20.82 -6.56 -7.30
CA TYR A 41 -21.59 -7.64 -7.93
C TYR A 41 -22.99 -7.73 -7.31
N SER A 42 -23.97 -8.16 -8.13
CA SER A 42 -25.33 -8.28 -7.67
C SER A 42 -25.44 -9.29 -6.52
N VAL A 43 -26.49 -9.15 -5.70
CA VAL A 43 -26.76 -10.11 -4.62
C VAL A 43 -27.01 -11.52 -5.17
N GLN A 44 -27.55 -11.61 -6.39
CA GLN A 44 -27.79 -12.89 -7.07
C GLN A 44 -26.45 -13.57 -7.45
N ASP A 45 -25.42 -12.79 -7.76
CA ASP A 45 -24.07 -13.26 -8.06
C ASP A 45 -23.19 -13.38 -6.79
N GLY A 46 -23.79 -13.29 -5.61
CA GLY A 46 -23.12 -13.44 -4.32
C GLY A 46 -22.39 -12.18 -3.83
N GLY A 47 -22.58 -11.04 -4.48
CA GLY A 47 -22.04 -9.73 -4.05
C GLY A 47 -23.00 -8.97 -3.15
N LEU A 48 -22.65 -7.70 -2.86
CA LEU A 48 -23.42 -6.79 -2.01
C LEU A 48 -24.36 -5.84 -2.78
N GLY A 49 -24.26 -5.78 -4.11
CA GLY A 49 -25.06 -4.91 -4.97
C GLY A 49 -24.81 -3.41 -4.75
N MET A 50 -23.63 -3.03 -4.28
CA MET A 50 -23.28 -1.62 -4.12
C MET A 50 -23.08 -0.96 -5.50
N GLU A 51 -23.32 0.34 -5.58
CA GLU A 51 -22.96 1.10 -6.77
C GLU A 51 -21.43 1.04 -7.01
N LYS A 52 -20.99 0.85 -8.27
CA LYS A 52 -19.57 0.69 -8.64
C LYS A 52 -18.69 1.83 -8.16
N THR A 53 -19.16 3.08 -8.29
CA THR A 53 -18.42 4.27 -7.87
C THR A 53 -18.28 4.34 -6.35
N THR A 54 -19.30 3.93 -5.61
CA THR A 54 -19.28 3.84 -4.14
C THR A 54 -18.33 2.72 -3.70
N ALA A 55 -18.40 1.53 -4.31
CA ALA A 55 -17.49 0.41 -4.02
C ALA A 55 -16.02 0.80 -4.29
N ALA A 56 -15.75 1.46 -5.41
CA ALA A 56 -14.44 1.96 -5.78
C ALA A 56 -13.91 3.01 -4.78
N SER A 57 -14.78 3.94 -4.32
CA SER A 57 -14.42 4.92 -3.29
C SER A 57 -14.10 4.28 -1.94
N VAL A 58 -14.89 3.27 -1.52
CA VAL A 58 -14.63 2.49 -0.29
C VAL A 58 -13.30 1.74 -0.41
N MET A 59 -13.02 1.13 -1.56
CA MET A 59 -11.77 0.43 -1.80
C MET A 59 -10.55 1.35 -1.70
N ALA A 60 -10.64 2.54 -2.28
CA ALA A 60 -9.56 3.53 -2.22
C ALA A 60 -9.37 4.09 -0.81
N ILE A 61 -10.44 4.47 -0.10
CA ILE A 61 -10.31 4.98 1.27
C ILE A 61 -9.83 3.91 2.25
N TYR A 62 -10.23 2.65 2.05
CA TYR A 62 -9.67 1.52 2.79
C TYR A 62 -8.14 1.46 2.67
N GLY A 63 -7.61 1.54 1.45
CA GLY A 63 -6.17 1.59 1.22
C GLY A 63 -5.49 2.77 1.91
N SER A 64 -6.09 3.97 1.84
CA SER A 64 -5.59 5.16 2.57
C SER A 64 -5.48 4.91 4.07
N LEU A 65 -6.53 4.34 4.68
CA LEU A 65 -6.59 4.08 6.11
C LEU A 65 -5.59 3.02 6.58
N VAL A 66 -5.27 2.04 5.73
CA VAL A 66 -4.20 1.05 6.00
C VAL A 66 -2.84 1.75 6.18
N PHE A 67 -2.51 2.73 5.33
CA PHE A 67 -1.26 3.48 5.47
C PHE A 67 -1.27 4.43 6.67
N LEU A 68 -2.39 5.09 6.93
CA LEU A 68 -2.55 5.94 8.13
C LEU A 68 -2.41 5.14 9.43
N SER A 69 -2.97 3.94 9.50
CA SER A 69 -2.92 3.08 10.69
C SER A 69 -1.50 2.58 11.01
N SER A 70 -0.60 2.54 10.03
CA SER A 70 0.80 2.15 10.24
C SER A 70 1.54 3.08 11.22
N VAL A 71 1.17 4.36 11.27
CA VAL A 71 1.71 5.32 12.25
C VAL A 71 1.31 4.92 13.67
N ILE A 72 0.07 4.45 13.84
CA ILE A 72 -0.44 3.95 15.14
C ILE A 72 0.30 2.67 15.52
N GLY A 73 0.51 1.76 14.56
CA GLY A 73 1.20 0.49 14.79
C GLY A 73 2.64 0.65 15.27
N GLY A 74 3.39 1.58 14.67
CA GLY A 74 4.73 1.93 15.14
C GLY A 74 4.71 2.47 16.56
N PHE A 75 3.81 3.41 16.86
CA PHE A 75 3.66 3.95 18.22
C PHE A 75 3.34 2.86 19.26
N VAL A 76 2.42 1.95 18.94
CA VAL A 76 2.04 0.85 19.84
C VAL A 76 3.21 -0.10 20.07
N SER A 77 3.99 -0.39 19.06
CA SER A 77 5.20 -1.20 19.16
C SER A 77 6.25 -0.55 20.08
N ASP A 78 6.59 0.70 19.80
CA ASP A 78 7.71 1.36 20.47
C ASP A 78 7.39 1.74 21.91
N ARG A 79 6.13 2.06 22.20
CA ARG A 79 5.71 2.66 23.47
C ARG A 79 4.94 1.73 24.41
N ILE A 80 4.30 0.65 23.88
CA ILE A 80 3.31 -0.13 24.64
C ILE A 80 3.64 -1.62 24.69
N LEU A 81 3.78 -2.29 23.54
CA LEU A 81 3.78 -3.75 23.44
C LEU A 81 5.13 -4.40 23.10
N GLY A 82 6.00 -3.70 22.35
CA GLY A 82 7.12 -4.31 21.64
C GLY A 82 6.72 -4.89 20.27
N SER A 83 7.66 -4.92 19.33
CA SER A 83 7.40 -5.25 17.92
C SER A 83 6.81 -6.65 17.75
N ARG A 84 7.31 -7.64 18.49
CA ARG A 84 6.86 -9.03 18.40
C ARG A 84 5.40 -9.23 18.80
N LYS A 85 4.94 -8.61 19.89
CA LYS A 85 3.54 -8.68 20.31
C LYS A 85 2.63 -7.89 19.38
N THR A 86 3.09 -6.74 18.92
CA THR A 86 2.33 -5.89 17.98
C THR A 86 2.09 -6.61 16.66
N VAL A 87 3.09 -7.29 16.10
CA VAL A 87 2.95 -8.14 14.90
C VAL A 87 1.95 -9.27 15.15
N PHE A 88 2.03 -9.95 16.29
CA PHE A 88 1.12 -11.05 16.61
C PHE A 88 -0.34 -10.59 16.70
N TYR A 89 -0.61 -9.56 17.47
CA TYR A 89 -1.99 -9.02 17.57
C TYR A 89 -2.47 -8.44 16.24
N GLY A 90 -1.58 -7.80 15.46
CA GLY A 90 -1.90 -7.37 14.10
C GLY A 90 -2.36 -8.51 13.22
N GLY A 91 -1.63 -9.62 13.24
CA GLY A 91 -2.00 -10.82 12.49
C GLY A 91 -3.33 -11.44 12.92
N ILE A 92 -3.63 -11.45 14.23
CA ILE A 92 -4.95 -11.90 14.73
C ILE A 92 -6.06 -11.00 14.19
N LEU A 93 -5.90 -9.68 14.24
CA LEU A 93 -6.91 -8.75 13.72
C LEU A 93 -7.14 -8.95 12.22
N ILE A 94 -6.09 -9.14 11.42
CA ILE A 94 -6.21 -9.45 9.98
C ILE A 94 -6.98 -10.75 9.78
N MET A 95 -6.61 -11.82 10.49
CA MET A 95 -7.29 -13.11 10.41
C MET A 95 -8.78 -12.99 10.74
N LEU A 96 -9.11 -12.31 11.83
CA LEU A 96 -10.51 -12.07 12.23
C LEU A 96 -11.27 -11.24 11.19
N GLY A 97 -10.61 -10.27 10.56
CA GLY A 97 -11.18 -9.52 9.45
C GLY A 97 -11.54 -10.40 8.25
N HIS A 98 -10.65 -11.30 7.84
CA HIS A 98 -10.95 -12.26 6.78
C HIS A 98 -12.03 -13.26 7.16
N ILE A 99 -12.05 -13.73 8.43
CA ILE A 99 -13.14 -14.57 8.94
C ILE A 99 -14.48 -13.81 8.89
N ALA A 100 -14.50 -12.53 9.25
CA ALA A 100 -15.73 -11.74 9.14
C ALA A 100 -16.26 -11.70 7.70
N LEU A 101 -15.41 -11.46 6.69
CA LEU A 101 -15.80 -11.52 5.26
C LEU A 101 -16.23 -12.91 4.80
N ALA A 102 -15.71 -13.96 5.43
CA ALA A 102 -16.11 -15.34 5.15
C ALA A 102 -17.53 -15.66 5.66
N THR A 103 -18.14 -14.78 6.47
CA THR A 103 -19.51 -14.94 6.97
C THR A 103 -20.54 -14.21 6.10
N PRO A 104 -21.78 -14.72 5.98
CA PRO A 104 -22.81 -14.13 5.14
C PRO A 104 -23.55 -12.96 5.82
N PHE A 105 -22.86 -12.11 6.58
CA PHE A 105 -23.49 -10.95 7.26
C PHE A 105 -23.47 -9.66 6.42
N GLY A 106 -23.18 -9.75 5.13
CA GLY A 106 -23.29 -8.66 4.16
C GLY A 106 -22.45 -7.43 4.52
N GLN A 107 -23.07 -6.24 4.46
CA GLN A 107 -22.36 -4.98 4.71
C GLN A 107 -21.78 -4.88 6.14
N VAL A 108 -22.40 -5.49 7.14
CA VAL A 108 -21.88 -5.48 8.51
C VAL A 108 -20.54 -6.22 8.57
N ALA A 109 -20.46 -7.39 7.93
CA ALA A 109 -19.22 -8.16 7.83
C ALA A 109 -18.13 -7.37 7.06
N LEU A 110 -18.52 -6.68 5.97
CA LEU A 110 -17.63 -5.84 5.18
C LEU A 110 -16.98 -4.74 6.03
N TYR A 111 -17.76 -3.90 6.68
CA TYR A 111 -17.21 -2.78 7.45
C TYR A 111 -16.44 -3.22 8.69
N LEU A 112 -16.90 -4.26 9.37
CA LEU A 112 -16.15 -4.87 10.49
C LEU A 112 -14.80 -5.40 10.01
N SER A 113 -14.77 -6.12 8.89
CA SER A 113 -13.55 -6.63 8.29
C SER A 113 -12.59 -5.52 7.93
N ILE A 114 -13.06 -4.49 7.21
CA ILE A 114 -12.25 -3.33 6.83
C ILE A 114 -11.61 -2.70 8.08
N ALA A 115 -12.37 -2.47 9.14
CA ALA A 115 -11.83 -1.92 10.38
C ALA A 115 -10.75 -2.83 11.01
N LEU A 116 -11.01 -4.13 11.11
CA LEU A 116 -10.08 -5.10 11.68
C LEU A 116 -8.79 -5.20 10.86
N ILE A 117 -8.88 -5.23 9.53
CA ILE A 117 -7.72 -5.33 8.64
C ILE A 117 -6.90 -4.03 8.63
N ILE A 118 -7.54 -2.86 8.67
CA ILE A 118 -6.84 -1.57 8.79
C ILE A 118 -5.93 -1.56 10.01
N PHE A 119 -6.47 -1.82 11.20
CA PHE A 119 -5.67 -1.84 12.42
C PHE A 119 -4.66 -2.99 12.43
N GLY A 120 -5.07 -4.17 11.96
CA GLY A 120 -4.22 -5.35 11.89
C GLY A 120 -3.00 -5.14 11.01
N THR A 121 -3.18 -4.64 9.80
CA THR A 121 -2.08 -4.35 8.86
C THR A 121 -1.22 -3.19 9.37
N GLY A 122 -1.84 -2.16 9.97
CA GLY A 122 -1.11 -1.07 10.59
C GLY A 122 -0.19 -1.53 11.72
N PHE A 123 -0.63 -2.51 12.52
CA PHE A 123 0.18 -3.10 13.58
C PHE A 123 1.28 -4.02 13.03
N LEU A 124 0.99 -4.80 12.00
CA LEU A 124 1.91 -5.82 11.48
C LEU A 124 2.99 -5.22 10.57
N LYS A 125 2.58 -4.51 9.52
CA LYS A 125 3.44 -4.14 8.39
C LYS A 125 4.72 -3.36 8.78
N PRO A 126 4.68 -2.25 9.55
CA PRO A 126 5.90 -1.53 9.90
C PRO A 126 6.80 -2.34 10.83
N ASN A 127 6.22 -3.10 11.74
CA ASN A 127 6.94 -3.77 12.80
C ASN A 127 7.64 -5.06 12.34
N ILE A 128 7.05 -5.82 11.42
CA ILE A 128 7.69 -7.03 10.89
C ILE A 128 8.92 -6.67 10.04
N SER A 129 8.88 -5.56 9.30
CA SER A 129 10.03 -5.05 8.54
C SER A 129 11.16 -4.58 9.46
N ASP A 130 10.85 -3.92 10.58
CA ASP A 130 11.82 -3.54 11.60
C ASP A 130 12.48 -4.78 12.22
N MET A 131 11.69 -5.82 12.53
CA MET A 131 12.20 -7.08 13.05
C MET A 131 13.17 -7.77 12.10
N VAL A 132 13.00 -7.67 10.76
CA VAL A 132 14.00 -8.18 9.79
C VAL A 132 15.33 -7.48 9.98
N GLY A 133 15.35 -6.18 10.20
CA GLY A 133 16.57 -5.46 10.53
C GLY A 133 17.19 -5.91 11.85
N GLY A 134 16.35 -6.24 12.83
CA GLY A 134 16.76 -6.61 14.20
C GLY A 134 17.35 -8.01 14.36
N ILE A 135 17.23 -8.90 13.37
CA ILE A 135 17.87 -10.24 13.41
C ILE A 135 19.33 -10.24 12.93
N TYR A 136 19.83 -9.10 12.42
CA TYR A 136 21.19 -8.91 11.97
C TYR A 136 21.94 -7.95 12.89
N GLU A 137 23.24 -8.17 13.06
CA GLU A 137 24.13 -7.17 13.63
C GLU A 137 24.26 -5.97 12.66
N LYS A 138 24.55 -4.78 13.19
CA LYS A 138 24.59 -3.54 12.38
C LYS A 138 25.59 -3.60 11.22
N GLU A 139 26.67 -4.39 11.38
CA GLU A 139 27.76 -4.51 10.43
C GLU A 139 27.72 -5.84 9.64
N ASP A 140 26.61 -6.61 9.72
CA ASP A 140 26.47 -7.87 8.99
C ASP A 140 26.18 -7.60 7.51
N ASP A 141 27.14 -7.89 6.64
CA ASP A 141 27.03 -7.70 5.16
C ASP A 141 25.87 -8.49 4.54
N ARG A 142 25.33 -9.51 5.22
CA ARG A 142 24.20 -10.32 4.74
C ARG A 142 22.85 -9.61 4.92
N ARG A 143 22.79 -8.50 5.66
CA ARG A 143 21.53 -7.81 6.01
C ARG A 143 20.73 -7.42 4.76
N ASP A 144 21.38 -6.81 3.77
CA ASP A 144 20.69 -6.35 2.55
C ASP A 144 20.18 -7.53 1.70
N ALA A 145 20.94 -8.62 1.63
CA ALA A 145 20.50 -9.85 0.98
C ALA A 145 19.32 -10.48 1.73
N GLY A 146 19.31 -10.44 3.07
CA GLY A 146 18.19 -10.89 3.89
C GLY A 146 16.91 -10.09 3.64
N PHE A 147 17.01 -8.77 3.53
CA PHE A 147 15.88 -7.92 3.12
C PHE A 147 15.37 -8.26 1.71
N SER A 148 16.27 -8.57 0.77
CA SER A 148 15.89 -8.99 -0.59
C SER A 148 15.10 -10.29 -0.58
N ILE A 149 15.51 -11.28 0.24
CA ILE A 149 14.76 -12.53 0.44
C ILE A 149 13.38 -12.23 1.05
N PHE A 150 13.31 -11.37 2.06
CA PHE A 150 12.05 -10.97 2.69
C PHE A 150 11.08 -10.32 1.69
N VAL A 151 11.57 -9.38 0.87
CA VAL A 151 10.79 -8.72 -0.20
C VAL A 151 10.34 -9.71 -1.27
N PHE A 152 11.15 -10.71 -1.59
CA PHE A 152 10.73 -11.78 -2.50
C PHE A 152 9.54 -12.55 -1.93
N GLY A 153 9.51 -12.84 -0.62
CA GLY A 153 8.36 -13.46 0.04
C GLY A 153 7.09 -12.63 -0.07
N ILE A 154 7.18 -11.31 0.11
CA ILE A 154 6.08 -10.35 -0.10
C ILE A 154 5.46 -10.54 -1.49
N ASN A 155 6.29 -10.45 -2.53
CA ASN A 155 5.84 -10.52 -3.91
C ASN A 155 5.35 -11.91 -4.31
N LEU A 156 5.94 -12.97 -3.75
CA LEU A 156 5.48 -14.34 -3.98
C LEU A 156 4.06 -14.55 -3.44
N GLY A 157 3.79 -14.09 -2.20
CA GLY A 157 2.45 -14.12 -1.63
C GLY A 157 1.44 -13.32 -2.45
N ALA A 158 1.81 -12.09 -2.83
CA ALA A 158 0.99 -11.22 -3.65
C ALA A 158 0.70 -11.77 -5.07
N PHE A 159 1.68 -12.47 -5.65
CA PHE A 159 1.55 -13.08 -6.98
C PHE A 159 0.61 -14.28 -7.00
N VAL A 160 0.75 -15.18 -6.02
CA VAL A 160 -0.03 -16.44 -5.99
C VAL A 160 -1.48 -16.20 -5.53
N ALA A 161 -1.69 -15.24 -4.64
CA ALA A 161 -2.99 -15.03 -3.99
C ALA A 161 -4.16 -14.76 -4.97
N PRO A 162 -4.07 -13.85 -5.96
CA PRO A 162 -5.18 -13.60 -6.87
C PRO A 162 -5.59 -14.81 -7.71
N TYR A 163 -4.67 -15.73 -8.00
CA TYR A 163 -5.03 -16.96 -8.72
C TYR A 163 -5.87 -17.91 -7.85
N LEU A 164 -5.50 -18.11 -6.60
CA LEU A 164 -6.20 -19.06 -5.73
C LEU A 164 -7.45 -18.43 -5.10
N VAL A 165 -7.28 -17.29 -4.44
CA VAL A 165 -8.39 -16.58 -3.79
C VAL A 165 -9.34 -15.99 -4.83
N GLY A 166 -8.79 -15.45 -5.93
CA GLY A 166 -9.56 -14.87 -7.01
C GLY A 166 -10.43 -15.92 -7.73
N TYR A 167 -9.87 -17.08 -8.06
CA TYR A 167 -10.63 -18.18 -8.65
C TYR A 167 -11.77 -18.62 -7.73
N LEU A 168 -11.46 -18.92 -6.45
CA LEU A 168 -12.50 -19.33 -5.50
C LEU A 168 -13.57 -18.22 -5.30
N GLY A 169 -13.15 -16.96 -5.24
CA GLY A 169 -14.05 -15.83 -5.03
C GLY A 169 -14.99 -15.58 -6.19
N GLN A 170 -14.48 -15.49 -7.41
CA GLN A 170 -15.26 -15.11 -8.58
C GLN A 170 -15.95 -16.28 -9.30
N GLU A 171 -15.33 -17.49 -9.30
CA GLU A 171 -15.89 -18.64 -10.02
C GLU A 171 -16.72 -19.57 -9.14
N VAL A 172 -16.50 -19.54 -7.80
CA VAL A 172 -17.21 -20.47 -6.89
C VAL A 172 -18.07 -19.68 -5.89
N ASN A 173 -17.46 -18.90 -4.99
CA ASN A 173 -18.16 -18.11 -4.00
C ASN A 173 -17.19 -17.15 -3.30
N PHE A 174 -17.56 -15.87 -3.15
CA PHE A 174 -16.73 -14.86 -2.49
C PHE A 174 -16.32 -15.24 -1.05
N HIS A 175 -17.25 -15.80 -0.28
CA HIS A 175 -16.97 -16.21 1.11
C HIS A 175 -15.92 -17.33 1.19
N LEU A 176 -15.87 -18.24 0.20
CA LEU A 176 -14.81 -19.24 0.10
C LEU A 176 -13.46 -18.61 -0.22
N GLY A 177 -13.42 -17.63 -1.11
CA GLY A 177 -12.22 -16.86 -1.38
C GLY A 177 -11.69 -16.17 -0.12
N PHE A 178 -12.55 -15.49 0.62
CA PHE A 178 -12.17 -14.86 1.89
C PHE A 178 -11.76 -15.88 2.98
N SER A 179 -12.39 -17.05 3.01
CA SER A 179 -11.99 -18.15 3.90
C SER A 179 -10.57 -18.62 3.62
N LEU A 180 -10.19 -18.73 2.33
CA LEU A 180 -8.82 -19.11 1.96
C LEU A 180 -7.80 -18.04 2.38
N ALA A 181 -8.15 -16.75 2.29
CA ALA A 181 -7.33 -15.67 2.82
C ALA A 181 -7.14 -15.79 4.34
N ALA A 182 -8.21 -16.11 5.09
CA ALA A 182 -8.14 -16.36 6.53
C ALA A 182 -7.23 -17.55 6.87
N ILE A 183 -7.32 -18.63 6.11
CA ILE A 183 -6.47 -19.83 6.26
C ILE A 183 -5.00 -19.47 6.00
N GLY A 184 -4.71 -18.68 4.97
CA GLY A 184 -3.36 -18.18 4.71
C GLY A 184 -2.78 -17.43 5.92
N MET A 185 -3.54 -16.48 6.48
CA MET A 185 -3.11 -15.74 7.67
C MET A 185 -2.91 -16.65 8.89
N PHE A 186 -3.78 -17.65 9.05
CA PHE A 186 -3.63 -18.67 10.12
C PHE A 186 -2.29 -19.38 10.03
N PHE A 187 -1.88 -19.86 8.84
CA PHE A 187 -0.57 -20.49 8.66
C PHE A 187 0.59 -19.55 8.97
N GLY A 188 0.48 -18.28 8.58
CA GLY A 188 1.44 -17.25 8.96
C GLY A 188 1.58 -17.11 10.48
N LEU A 189 0.46 -17.02 11.20
CA LEU A 189 0.43 -16.92 12.66
C LEU A 189 0.97 -18.17 13.36
N VAL A 190 0.61 -19.35 12.88
CA VAL A 190 1.12 -20.63 13.43
C VAL A 190 2.65 -20.66 13.32
N LYS A 191 3.19 -20.35 12.13
CA LYS A 191 4.64 -20.27 11.91
C LYS A 191 5.30 -19.25 12.84
N TYR A 192 4.69 -18.07 12.97
CA TYR A 192 5.17 -17.00 13.83
C TYR A 192 5.24 -17.40 15.31
N VAL A 193 4.21 -18.06 15.81
CA VAL A 193 4.15 -18.48 17.23
C VAL A 193 5.13 -19.63 17.51
N LEU A 194 5.15 -20.66 16.65
CA LEU A 194 6.00 -21.84 16.84
C LEU A 194 7.49 -21.50 16.82
N ASP A 195 7.90 -20.68 15.88
CA ASP A 195 9.30 -20.33 15.65
C ASP A 195 9.75 -19.10 16.43
N GLY A 196 8.82 -18.19 16.72
CA GLY A 196 9.15 -16.90 17.29
C GLY A 196 9.91 -16.97 18.62
N LYS A 197 9.51 -17.88 19.51
CA LYS A 197 10.22 -18.08 20.79
C LYS A 197 11.67 -18.54 20.62
N LYS A 198 11.95 -19.25 19.52
CA LYS A 198 13.24 -19.89 19.30
C LYS A 198 14.21 -19.04 18.49
N TYR A 199 13.69 -18.25 17.52
CA TYR A 199 14.51 -17.64 16.51
C TYR A 199 14.44 -16.11 16.44
N LEU A 200 13.48 -15.48 17.12
CA LEU A 200 13.36 -14.02 17.17
C LEU A 200 14.01 -13.45 18.44
N PRO A 201 14.66 -12.28 18.37
CA PRO A 201 15.30 -11.64 19.52
C PRO A 201 14.32 -11.42 20.67
N GLU A 202 14.74 -11.69 21.90
CA GLU A 202 13.92 -11.47 23.10
C GLU A 202 13.63 -9.97 23.32
N SER A 203 14.54 -9.09 22.91
CA SER A 203 14.36 -7.65 22.96
C SER A 203 13.12 -7.16 22.22
N SER A 204 12.68 -7.88 21.17
CA SER A 204 11.47 -7.55 20.40
C SER A 204 10.15 -7.77 21.20
N LEU A 205 10.19 -8.41 22.36
CA LEU A 205 9.03 -8.59 23.24
C LEU A 205 8.71 -7.35 24.07
N TYR A 206 9.62 -6.41 24.17
CA TYR A 206 9.51 -5.21 25.01
C TYR A 206 9.55 -3.94 24.17
N PRO A 207 8.80 -2.90 24.56
CA PRO A 207 8.86 -1.62 23.88
C PRO A 207 10.25 -0.98 24.02
N THR A 208 10.73 -0.34 22.96
CA THR A 208 12.06 0.33 22.92
C THR A 208 12.10 1.59 23.76
N ASP A 209 10.97 2.28 23.89
CA ASP A 209 10.81 3.51 24.68
C ASP A 209 9.45 3.50 25.41
N PRO A 210 9.35 2.75 26.52
CA PRO A 210 8.09 2.53 27.22
C PRO A 210 7.50 3.83 27.80
N LEU A 211 6.17 3.95 27.74
CA LEU A 211 5.44 5.08 28.30
C LEU A 211 5.65 5.17 29.84
N SER A 212 5.98 6.36 30.33
CA SER A 212 5.89 6.63 31.75
C SER A 212 4.45 6.50 32.24
N GLN A 213 4.26 6.28 33.55
CA GLN A 213 2.92 6.19 34.13
C GLN A 213 2.08 7.46 33.87
N LYS A 214 2.71 8.64 33.91
CA LYS A 214 2.08 9.94 33.62
C LYS A 214 1.66 10.03 32.14
N ASP A 215 2.53 9.61 31.21
CA ASP A 215 2.23 9.64 29.78
C ASP A 215 1.12 8.65 29.43
N ARG A 216 1.11 7.48 30.07
CA ARG A 216 0.04 6.48 29.91
C ARG A 216 -1.33 7.03 30.33
N GLN A 217 -1.39 7.68 31.49
CA GLN A 217 -2.63 8.33 31.97
C GLN A 217 -3.09 9.43 31.00
N THR A 218 -2.14 10.26 30.53
CA THR A 218 -2.42 11.31 29.55
C THR A 218 -2.92 10.75 28.23
N LEU A 219 -2.32 9.65 27.75
CA LEU A 219 -2.75 8.95 26.53
C LEU A 219 -4.17 8.40 26.69
N ILE A 220 -4.47 7.70 27.79
CA ILE A 220 -5.81 7.16 28.06
C ILE A 220 -6.84 8.28 28.10
N LYS A 221 -6.55 9.39 28.79
CA LYS A 221 -7.43 10.56 28.84
C LYS A 221 -7.69 11.14 27.44
N ARG A 222 -6.65 11.28 26.63
CA ARG A 222 -6.80 11.77 25.23
C ARG A 222 -7.62 10.81 24.37
N LEU A 223 -7.37 9.51 24.48
CA LEU A 223 -8.15 8.50 23.76
C LEU A 223 -9.63 8.51 24.14
N LEU A 224 -9.94 8.65 25.45
CA LEU A 224 -11.32 8.77 25.91
C LEU A 224 -12.00 10.05 25.38
N ILE A 225 -11.31 11.19 25.45
CA ILE A 225 -11.83 12.45 24.89
C ILE A 225 -12.08 12.31 23.38
N THR A 226 -11.11 11.74 22.63
CA THR A 226 -11.26 11.51 21.20
C THR A 226 -12.44 10.58 20.90
N LEU A 227 -12.60 9.50 21.67
CA LEU A 227 -13.72 8.57 21.52
C LEU A 227 -15.06 9.28 21.75
N VAL A 228 -15.19 10.08 22.81
CA VAL A 228 -16.39 10.87 23.09
C VAL A 228 -16.67 11.85 21.95
N MET A 229 -15.63 12.55 21.44
CA MET A 229 -15.78 13.46 20.31
C MET A 229 -16.28 12.74 19.04
N VAL A 230 -15.71 11.56 18.74
CA VAL A 230 -16.14 10.74 17.59
C VAL A 230 -17.59 10.31 17.75
N ILE A 231 -17.98 9.84 18.94
CA ILE A 231 -19.38 9.44 19.23
C ILE A 231 -20.32 10.64 19.04
N LEU A 232 -19.97 11.82 19.54
CA LEU A 232 -20.78 13.02 19.37
C LEU A 232 -20.92 13.43 17.90
N VAL A 233 -19.83 13.34 17.12
CA VAL A 233 -19.86 13.60 15.67
C VAL A 233 -20.78 12.60 14.97
N VAL A 234 -20.65 11.30 15.26
CA VAL A 234 -21.51 10.26 14.67
C VAL A 234 -22.98 10.49 15.04
N ILE A 235 -23.28 10.78 16.31
CA ILE A 235 -24.64 11.12 16.74
C ILE A 235 -25.16 12.34 15.96
N GLY A 236 -24.37 13.40 15.83
CA GLY A 236 -24.74 14.59 15.06
C GLY A 236 -25.05 14.27 13.59
N LEU A 237 -24.21 13.45 12.94
CA LEU A 237 -24.40 13.02 11.55
C LEU A 237 -25.66 12.15 11.39
N VAL A 238 -25.95 11.28 12.36
CA VAL A 238 -27.18 10.46 12.36
C VAL A 238 -28.41 11.37 12.53
N PHE A 239 -28.40 12.31 13.48
CA PHE A 239 -29.51 13.25 13.70
C PHE A 239 -29.78 14.16 12.49
N THR A 240 -28.72 14.54 11.76
CA THR A 240 -28.85 15.37 10.55
C THR A 240 -29.13 14.56 9.29
N HIS A 241 -29.32 13.24 9.39
CA HIS A 241 -29.48 12.31 8.26
C HIS A 241 -28.31 12.35 7.24
N GLN A 242 -27.12 12.79 7.68
CA GLN A 242 -25.92 12.88 6.85
C GLN A 242 -24.95 11.69 7.06
N PHE A 243 -25.29 10.76 7.93
CA PHE A 243 -24.47 9.58 8.17
C PHE A 243 -24.62 8.59 7.01
N ASN A 244 -23.71 8.69 6.04
CA ASN A 244 -23.63 7.81 4.87
C ASN A 244 -22.17 7.53 4.51
N VAL A 245 -21.96 6.62 3.59
CA VAL A 245 -20.62 6.19 3.15
C VAL A 245 -19.81 7.35 2.57
N ASP A 246 -20.44 8.19 1.75
CA ASP A 246 -19.79 9.35 1.15
C ASP A 246 -19.27 10.34 2.20
N MET A 247 -20.04 10.60 3.25
CA MET A 247 -19.59 11.48 4.34
C MET A 247 -18.37 10.91 5.07
N ILE A 248 -18.36 9.60 5.33
CA ILE A 248 -17.22 8.91 5.95
C ILE A 248 -15.99 9.02 5.05
N VAL A 249 -16.13 8.74 3.75
CA VAL A 249 -15.06 8.88 2.76
C VAL A 249 -14.55 10.32 2.73
N ASN A 250 -15.42 11.33 2.73
CA ASN A 250 -15.04 12.74 2.72
C ASN A 250 -14.25 13.13 3.97
N ILE A 251 -14.70 12.73 5.16
CA ILE A 251 -13.98 12.99 6.43
C ILE A 251 -12.57 12.41 6.39
N PHE A 252 -12.43 11.14 6.01
CA PHE A 252 -11.12 10.50 5.96
C PHE A 252 -10.23 11.07 4.84
N THR A 253 -10.80 11.48 3.71
CA THR A 253 -10.06 12.19 2.66
C THR A 253 -9.46 13.49 3.19
N VAL A 254 -10.26 14.31 3.87
CA VAL A 254 -9.78 15.57 4.47
C VAL A 254 -8.67 15.30 5.48
N ILE A 255 -8.85 14.32 6.36
CA ILE A 255 -7.85 13.93 7.35
C ILE A 255 -6.55 13.49 6.68
N ALA A 256 -6.61 12.61 5.68
CA ALA A 256 -5.44 12.06 4.99
C ALA A 256 -4.65 13.13 4.21
N VAL A 257 -5.32 14.17 3.70
CA VAL A 257 -4.66 15.29 3.01
C VAL A 257 -4.12 16.32 3.98
N ILE A 258 -4.81 16.60 5.09
CA ILE A 258 -4.38 17.61 6.06
C ILE A 258 -3.18 17.14 6.89
N ILE A 259 -3.09 15.85 7.24
CA ILE A 259 -2.01 15.34 8.09
C ILE A 259 -0.61 15.63 7.51
N PRO A 260 -0.29 15.32 6.25
CA PRO A 260 1.02 15.66 5.66
C PRO A 260 1.30 17.16 5.68
N ILE A 261 0.31 17.98 5.37
CA ILE A 261 0.43 19.45 5.39
C ILE A 261 0.78 19.94 6.79
N TYR A 262 0.09 19.42 7.81
CA TYR A 262 0.39 19.72 9.22
C TYR A 262 1.82 19.33 9.61
N TYR A 263 2.29 18.13 9.18
CA TYR A 263 3.66 17.71 9.46
C TYR A 263 4.69 18.61 8.79
N PHE A 264 4.51 18.99 7.52
CA PHE A 264 5.39 19.95 6.86
C PHE A 264 5.41 21.29 7.59
N PHE A 265 4.24 21.83 7.94
CA PHE A 265 4.15 23.07 8.70
C PHE A 265 4.87 22.98 10.03
N LYS A 266 4.64 21.91 10.81
CA LYS A 266 5.27 21.67 12.11
C LYS A 266 6.80 21.60 12.00
N ILE A 267 7.33 20.91 11.00
CA ILE A 267 8.78 20.79 10.79
C ILE A 267 9.36 22.14 10.40
N LEU A 268 8.78 22.81 9.40
CA LEU A 268 9.27 24.08 8.86
C LEU A 268 9.20 25.24 9.88
N SER A 269 8.22 25.21 10.78
CA SER A 269 8.06 26.23 11.84
C SER A 269 8.94 25.97 13.06
N SER A 270 9.61 24.81 13.14
CA SER A 270 10.39 24.41 14.30
C SER A 270 11.69 25.23 14.40
N GLN A 271 12.03 25.66 15.62
CA GLN A 271 13.33 26.25 15.93
C GLN A 271 14.45 25.20 16.08
N LYS A 272 14.11 23.90 16.08
CA LYS A 272 15.08 22.81 16.24
C LYS A 272 15.78 22.43 14.92
N ILE A 273 15.44 23.07 13.82
CA ILE A 273 16.06 22.80 12.50
C ILE A 273 16.94 23.97 12.07
N THR A 274 18.08 23.63 11.46
CA THR A 274 18.99 24.60 10.86
C THR A 274 18.44 25.16 9.53
N ALA A 275 19.01 26.27 9.06
CA ALA A 275 18.64 26.85 7.76
C ALA A 275 18.87 25.86 6.59
N THR A 276 19.95 25.08 6.66
CA THR A 276 20.25 24.02 5.67
C THR A 276 19.20 22.90 5.70
N GLU A 277 18.81 22.44 6.89
CA GLU A 277 17.77 21.41 7.02
C GLU A 277 16.41 21.93 6.53
N ARG A 278 16.09 23.18 6.82
CA ARG A 278 14.87 23.84 6.31
C ARG A 278 14.86 23.89 4.79
N SER A 279 15.97 24.25 4.17
CA SER A 279 16.14 24.21 2.69
C SER A 279 15.90 22.81 2.12
N ARG A 280 16.42 21.76 2.79
CA ARG A 280 16.22 20.35 2.40
C ARG A 280 14.75 19.93 2.49
N VAL A 281 14.04 20.36 3.53
CA VAL A 281 12.59 20.07 3.64
C VAL A 281 11.82 20.78 2.52
N PHE A 282 12.17 22.01 2.15
CA PHE A 282 11.58 22.67 0.97
C PHE A 282 11.88 21.91 -0.34
N ALA A 283 13.09 21.37 -0.49
CA ALA A 283 13.44 20.54 -1.65
C ALA A 283 12.61 19.25 -1.72
N TYR A 284 12.17 18.74 -0.57
CA TYR A 284 11.39 17.51 -0.48
C TYR A 284 9.91 17.69 -0.87
N ILE A 285 9.32 18.87 -0.69
CA ILE A 285 7.89 19.12 -1.00
C ILE A 285 7.51 18.72 -2.44
N PRO A 286 8.21 19.17 -3.51
CA PRO A 286 7.87 18.74 -4.87
C PRO A 286 8.06 17.25 -5.10
N LEU A 287 8.98 16.58 -4.40
CA LEU A 287 9.17 15.14 -4.46
C LEU A 287 8.03 14.40 -3.75
N PHE A 288 7.54 14.94 -2.64
CA PHE A 288 6.34 14.43 -1.97
C PHE A 288 5.10 14.50 -2.88
N ILE A 289 4.88 15.64 -3.54
CA ILE A 289 3.77 15.79 -4.50
C ILE A 289 3.92 14.81 -5.66
N ALA A 290 5.13 14.64 -6.19
CA ALA A 290 5.40 13.60 -7.19
C ALA A 290 5.07 12.19 -6.69
N GLY A 291 5.39 11.89 -5.43
CA GLY A 291 5.00 10.63 -4.79
C GLY A 291 3.47 10.46 -4.72
N VAL A 292 2.73 11.50 -4.32
CA VAL A 292 1.26 11.48 -4.29
C VAL A 292 0.67 11.20 -5.68
N LEU A 293 1.16 11.88 -6.72
CA LEU A 293 0.69 11.68 -8.10
C LEU A 293 1.05 10.28 -8.62
N PHE A 294 2.24 9.79 -8.31
CA PHE A 294 2.65 8.44 -8.69
C PHE A 294 1.76 7.37 -8.06
N TRP A 295 1.62 7.39 -6.73
CA TRP A 295 0.77 6.45 -6.01
C TRP A 295 -0.71 6.60 -6.38
N SER A 296 -1.14 7.78 -6.81
CA SER A 296 -2.51 7.97 -7.32
C SER A 296 -2.77 7.16 -8.59
N ILE A 297 -1.79 6.95 -9.44
CA ILE A 297 -1.93 6.09 -10.63
C ILE A 297 -1.73 4.61 -10.26
N GLU A 298 -0.68 4.29 -9.54
CA GLU A 298 -0.31 2.91 -9.20
C GLU A 298 -1.42 2.21 -8.41
N GLU A 299 -1.95 2.85 -7.37
CA GLU A 299 -2.97 2.27 -6.50
C GLU A 299 -4.35 2.13 -7.18
N GLN A 300 -4.59 2.81 -8.31
CA GLN A 300 -5.78 2.58 -9.12
C GLN A 300 -5.76 1.22 -9.85
N GLY A 301 -4.67 0.52 -9.82
CA GLY A 301 -4.59 -0.85 -10.29
C GLY A 301 -5.61 -1.79 -9.65
N SER A 302 -5.89 -1.61 -8.36
CA SER A 302 -6.88 -2.40 -7.63
C SER A 302 -8.29 -1.77 -7.61
N VAL A 303 -8.48 -0.65 -8.31
CA VAL A 303 -9.76 0.07 -8.38
C VAL A 303 -10.17 0.23 -9.84
N VAL A 304 -9.66 1.24 -10.54
CA VAL A 304 -10.07 1.57 -11.91
C VAL A 304 -9.63 0.49 -12.91
N LEU A 305 -8.37 0.02 -12.82
CA LEU A 305 -7.92 -1.05 -13.72
C LEU A 305 -8.59 -2.40 -13.40
N ALA A 306 -9.02 -2.62 -12.15
CA ALA A 306 -9.81 -3.80 -11.81
C ALA A 306 -11.22 -3.72 -12.42
N LEU A 307 -11.87 -2.55 -12.41
CA LEU A 307 -13.14 -2.34 -13.11
C LEU A 307 -12.99 -2.53 -14.62
N PHE A 308 -11.93 -1.97 -15.23
CA PHE A 308 -11.63 -2.17 -16.64
C PHE A 308 -11.38 -3.64 -16.97
N ALA A 309 -10.71 -4.39 -16.09
CA ALA A 309 -10.46 -5.82 -16.26
C ALA A 309 -11.77 -6.60 -16.36
N ASP A 310 -12.77 -6.25 -15.56
CA ASP A 310 -14.05 -6.93 -15.51
C ASP A 310 -14.99 -6.50 -16.65
N ASP A 311 -15.11 -5.19 -16.85
CA ASP A 311 -16.10 -4.62 -17.77
C ASP A 311 -15.64 -4.68 -19.23
N GLN A 312 -14.36 -4.45 -19.54
CA GLN A 312 -13.88 -4.17 -20.89
C GLN A 312 -12.78 -5.10 -21.37
N THR A 313 -12.33 -6.06 -20.57
CA THR A 313 -11.29 -7.00 -21.02
C THR A 313 -11.89 -8.32 -21.48
N ARG A 314 -11.36 -8.87 -22.57
CA ARG A 314 -11.71 -10.23 -22.99
C ARG A 314 -11.11 -11.22 -22.00
N LEU A 315 -11.99 -11.98 -21.32
CA LEU A 315 -11.63 -12.94 -20.28
C LEU A 315 -11.73 -14.41 -20.76
N TYR A 316 -12.25 -14.63 -21.98
CA TYR A 316 -12.40 -15.97 -22.58
C TYR A 316 -11.38 -16.18 -23.68
N PHE A 317 -10.67 -17.29 -23.60
CA PHE A 317 -9.65 -17.67 -24.57
C PHE A 317 -9.85 -19.13 -25.03
N ASN A 318 -9.67 -19.38 -26.32
CA ASN A 318 -9.65 -20.73 -26.86
C ASN A 318 -8.25 -21.32 -26.71
N VAL A 319 -8.09 -22.30 -25.82
CA VAL A 319 -6.85 -23.03 -25.60
C VAL A 319 -7.07 -24.50 -25.98
N PHE A 320 -6.37 -24.96 -27.01
CA PHE A 320 -6.51 -26.33 -27.53
C PHE A 320 -7.96 -26.76 -27.80
N GLY A 321 -8.80 -25.85 -28.31
CA GLY A 321 -10.20 -26.12 -28.65
C GLY A 321 -11.19 -26.00 -27.47
N ASN A 322 -10.71 -25.77 -26.24
CA ASN A 322 -11.55 -25.52 -25.09
C ASN A 322 -11.60 -24.00 -24.79
N GLN A 323 -12.79 -23.50 -24.49
CA GLN A 323 -12.96 -22.15 -24.04
C GLN A 323 -12.66 -22.07 -22.53
N ILE A 324 -11.58 -21.35 -22.16
CA ILE A 324 -11.17 -21.15 -20.78
C ILE A 324 -11.52 -19.72 -20.37
N HIS A 325 -12.16 -19.57 -19.22
CA HIS A 325 -12.42 -18.29 -18.57
C HIS A 325 -11.28 -17.95 -17.59
N PHE A 326 -10.80 -16.71 -17.64
CA PHE A 326 -9.81 -16.16 -16.70
C PHE A 326 -10.48 -15.09 -15.87
N PRO A 327 -10.66 -15.29 -14.54
CA PRO A 327 -11.23 -14.28 -13.66
C PRO A 327 -10.50 -12.94 -13.75
N SER A 328 -11.24 -11.83 -13.71
CA SER A 328 -10.67 -10.47 -13.77
C SER A 328 -9.70 -10.20 -12.62
N SER A 329 -9.88 -10.82 -11.47
CA SER A 329 -8.95 -10.75 -10.33
C SER A 329 -7.52 -11.22 -10.63
N PHE A 330 -7.32 -12.09 -11.63
CA PHE A 330 -5.98 -12.59 -12.01
C PHE A 330 -5.04 -11.46 -12.47
N PHE A 331 -5.59 -10.37 -13.01
CA PHE A 331 -4.80 -9.22 -13.41
C PHE A 331 -4.09 -8.53 -12.23
N GLN A 332 -4.55 -8.73 -10.99
CA GLN A 332 -3.87 -8.20 -9.80
C GLN A 332 -2.50 -8.88 -9.55
N SER A 333 -2.26 -10.07 -10.11
CA SER A 333 -0.95 -10.74 -10.05
C SER A 333 0.10 -10.15 -10.98
N ILE A 334 -0.28 -9.31 -11.94
CA ILE A 334 0.65 -8.73 -12.93
C ILE A 334 1.62 -7.75 -12.27
N ASN A 335 1.14 -6.95 -11.32
CA ASN A 335 1.97 -6.00 -10.58
C ASN A 335 3.16 -6.71 -9.88
N PRO A 336 2.96 -7.64 -8.94
CA PRO A 336 4.07 -8.34 -8.28
C PRO A 336 4.93 -9.15 -9.25
N LEU A 337 4.37 -9.66 -10.35
CA LEU A 337 5.13 -10.33 -11.40
C LEU A 337 6.17 -9.38 -12.03
N PHE A 338 5.74 -8.18 -12.46
CA PHE A 338 6.67 -7.21 -13.04
C PHE A 338 7.68 -6.69 -12.01
N ILE A 339 7.31 -6.53 -10.74
CA ILE A 339 8.26 -6.18 -9.68
C ILE A 339 9.37 -7.24 -9.58
N MET A 340 9.01 -8.53 -9.52
CA MET A 340 9.99 -9.62 -9.45
C MET A 340 10.92 -9.67 -10.67
N ILE A 341 10.42 -9.31 -11.85
CA ILE A 341 11.23 -9.24 -13.09
C ILE A 341 12.12 -7.99 -13.10
N TYR A 342 11.59 -6.83 -12.74
CA TYR A 342 12.29 -5.54 -12.90
C TYR A 342 13.30 -5.26 -11.81
N VAL A 343 13.09 -5.72 -10.57
CA VAL A 343 14.05 -5.51 -9.47
C VAL A 343 15.47 -5.95 -9.84
N PRO A 344 15.72 -7.18 -10.32
CA PRO A 344 17.07 -7.58 -10.71
C PRO A 344 17.60 -6.81 -11.93
N ILE A 345 16.74 -6.44 -12.88
CA ILE A 345 17.13 -5.65 -14.07
C ILE A 345 17.61 -4.25 -13.64
N PHE A 346 16.83 -3.58 -12.79
CA PHE A 346 17.19 -2.24 -12.30
C PHE A 346 18.41 -2.28 -11.36
N ALA A 347 18.55 -3.31 -10.53
CA ALA A 347 19.74 -3.49 -9.71
C ALA A 347 21.00 -3.63 -10.57
N TRP A 348 20.95 -4.45 -11.63
CA TRP A 348 22.03 -4.57 -12.61
C TRP A 348 22.30 -3.24 -13.34
N LEU A 349 21.24 -2.54 -13.79
CA LEU A 349 21.35 -1.27 -14.50
C LEU A 349 22.04 -0.20 -13.63
N TRP A 350 21.62 -0.06 -12.37
CA TRP A 350 22.23 0.88 -11.43
C TRP A 350 23.67 0.52 -11.10
N GLY A 351 23.97 -0.76 -10.94
CA GLY A 351 25.35 -1.23 -10.77
C GLY A 351 26.24 -0.86 -11.94
N LYS A 352 25.78 -1.09 -13.18
CA LYS A 352 26.51 -0.75 -14.41
C LYS A 352 26.69 0.75 -14.60
N MET A 353 25.70 1.56 -14.27
CA MET A 353 25.77 3.02 -14.42
C MET A 353 26.66 3.69 -13.35
N GLY A 354 26.79 3.11 -12.17
CA GLY A 354 27.60 3.65 -11.08
C GLY A 354 27.37 5.15 -10.84
N LYS A 355 28.42 5.96 -10.97
CA LYS A 355 28.34 7.42 -10.77
C LYS A 355 27.57 8.19 -11.88
N LYS A 356 27.27 7.54 -13.01
CA LYS A 356 26.53 8.17 -14.15
C LYS A 356 25.01 8.06 -13.98
N GLN A 357 24.53 7.52 -12.88
CA GLN A 357 23.08 7.44 -12.60
C GLN A 357 22.44 8.83 -12.59
N PRO A 358 21.19 8.96 -13.07
CA PRO A 358 20.41 10.19 -12.90
C PRO A 358 20.28 10.55 -11.41
N SER A 359 20.24 11.86 -11.11
CA SER A 359 19.98 12.32 -9.74
C SER A 359 18.62 11.83 -9.25
N SER A 360 18.43 11.76 -7.92
CA SER A 360 17.18 11.33 -7.30
C SER A 360 15.98 12.09 -7.84
N SER A 361 16.07 13.43 -7.98
CA SER A 361 14.98 14.26 -8.53
C SER A 361 14.67 13.95 -9.99
N LYS A 362 15.68 13.60 -10.82
CA LYS A 362 15.46 13.16 -12.20
C LYS A 362 14.77 11.79 -12.25
N LYS A 363 15.16 10.86 -11.37
CA LYS A 363 14.52 9.55 -11.28
C LYS A 363 13.04 9.68 -10.91
N PHE A 364 12.69 10.59 -9.98
CA PHE A 364 11.30 10.92 -9.66
C PHE A 364 10.54 11.43 -10.88
N ALA A 365 11.12 12.35 -11.63
CA ALA A 365 10.47 12.88 -12.82
C ALA A 365 10.25 11.79 -13.89
N TYR A 366 11.27 10.98 -14.18
CA TYR A 366 11.13 9.87 -15.14
C TYR A 366 10.12 8.82 -14.69
N GLY A 367 10.10 8.48 -13.38
CA GLY A 367 9.11 7.56 -12.83
C GLY A 367 7.69 8.09 -12.94
N LEU A 368 7.52 9.40 -12.68
CA LEU A 368 6.23 10.05 -12.82
C LEU A 368 5.78 10.13 -14.29
N PHE A 369 6.72 10.34 -15.21
CA PHE A 369 6.45 10.29 -16.66
C PHE A 369 5.94 8.92 -17.07
N ALA A 370 6.59 7.84 -16.61
CA ALA A 370 6.16 6.47 -16.88
C ALA A 370 4.76 6.21 -16.32
N ALA A 371 4.47 6.64 -15.09
CA ALA A 371 3.14 6.50 -14.51
C ALA A 371 2.07 7.22 -15.33
N GLY A 372 2.29 8.48 -15.72
CA GLY A 372 1.35 9.22 -16.57
C GLY A 372 1.17 8.56 -17.94
N LEU A 373 2.26 8.04 -18.53
CA LEU A 373 2.22 7.31 -19.79
C LEU A 373 1.37 6.04 -19.71
N SER A 374 1.39 5.31 -18.59
CA SER A 374 0.58 4.12 -18.40
C SER A 374 -0.92 4.42 -18.49
N PHE A 375 -1.36 5.57 -17.99
CA PHE A 375 -2.76 6.01 -18.08
C PHE A 375 -3.10 6.55 -19.46
N LEU A 376 -2.21 7.30 -20.13
CA LEU A 376 -2.42 7.68 -21.52
C LEU A 376 -2.47 6.45 -22.44
N TRP A 377 -1.75 5.37 -22.12
CA TRP A 377 -1.87 4.09 -22.79
C TRP A 377 -3.27 3.50 -22.61
N MET A 378 -3.83 3.55 -21.38
CA MET A 378 -5.19 3.06 -21.10
C MET A 378 -6.30 3.92 -21.71
N MET A 379 -6.04 5.15 -22.13
CA MET A 379 -6.97 5.98 -22.89
C MET A 379 -7.20 5.44 -24.32
N LEU A 380 -6.18 4.79 -24.90
CA LEU A 380 -6.20 4.37 -26.31
C LEU A 380 -7.29 3.33 -26.65
N PRO A 381 -7.54 2.28 -25.84
CA PRO A 381 -8.61 1.31 -26.13
C PRO A 381 -9.96 1.98 -26.33
N GLY A 382 -10.37 2.86 -25.41
CA GLY A 382 -11.63 3.60 -25.51
C GLY A 382 -11.70 4.50 -26.74
N MET A 383 -10.58 5.16 -27.09
CA MET A 383 -10.52 6.00 -28.30
C MET A 383 -10.59 5.19 -29.60
N LEU A 384 -9.96 4.03 -29.66
CA LEU A 384 -9.84 3.23 -30.89
C LEU A 384 -11.01 2.32 -31.14
N PHE A 385 -11.60 1.76 -30.08
CA PHE A 385 -12.60 0.70 -30.16
C PHE A 385 -13.94 1.07 -29.54
N GLY A 386 -14.00 2.19 -28.79
CA GLY A 386 -15.14 2.55 -27.94
C GLY A 386 -15.10 1.85 -26.57
N THR A 387 -15.94 2.31 -25.65
CA THR A 387 -15.97 1.85 -24.26
C THR A 387 -16.92 0.66 -24.03
N ASP A 388 -17.73 0.30 -25.04
CA ASP A 388 -18.69 -0.82 -24.99
C ASP A 388 -18.11 -2.15 -25.53
N VAL A 389 -16.86 -2.14 -26.00
CA VAL A 389 -16.25 -3.30 -26.67
C VAL A 389 -15.17 -3.91 -25.78
N LYS A 390 -15.24 -5.24 -25.60
CA LYS A 390 -14.20 -5.96 -24.88
C LYS A 390 -12.91 -6.05 -25.71
N VAL A 391 -11.82 -5.50 -25.14
CA VAL A 391 -10.52 -5.42 -25.78
C VAL A 391 -9.55 -6.50 -25.28
N SER A 392 -8.37 -6.57 -25.90
CA SER A 392 -7.32 -7.52 -25.51
C SER A 392 -6.79 -7.23 -24.11
N PRO A 393 -6.50 -8.26 -23.29
CA PRO A 393 -5.84 -8.10 -21.98
C PRO A 393 -4.43 -7.49 -22.06
N LEU A 394 -3.81 -7.48 -23.25
CA LEU A 394 -2.50 -6.85 -23.45
C LEU A 394 -2.49 -5.36 -23.11
N TRP A 395 -3.63 -4.67 -23.20
CA TRP A 395 -3.73 -3.27 -22.78
C TRP A 395 -3.44 -3.11 -21.29
N LEU A 396 -4.05 -3.94 -20.45
CA LEU A 396 -3.79 -3.96 -19.00
C LEU A 396 -2.36 -4.40 -18.69
N ILE A 397 -1.89 -5.47 -19.31
CA ILE A 397 -0.54 -6.00 -19.09
C ILE A 397 0.51 -4.93 -19.41
N MET A 398 0.35 -4.21 -20.52
CA MET A 398 1.27 -3.15 -20.90
C MET A 398 1.20 -1.94 -19.96
N SER A 399 0.00 -1.56 -19.50
CA SER A 399 -0.18 -0.50 -18.50
C SER A 399 0.62 -0.82 -17.23
N TRP A 400 0.50 -2.05 -16.70
CA TRP A 400 1.28 -2.53 -15.57
C TRP A 400 2.78 -2.53 -15.86
N ALA A 401 3.19 -3.02 -17.03
CA ALA A 401 4.60 -3.01 -17.43
C ALA A 401 5.20 -1.59 -17.40
N ILE A 402 4.45 -0.59 -17.84
CA ILE A 402 4.88 0.80 -17.87
C ILE A 402 4.92 1.42 -16.47
N VAL A 403 3.86 1.26 -15.66
CA VAL A 403 3.79 1.89 -14.34
C VAL A 403 4.83 1.33 -13.37
N ILE A 404 5.14 0.01 -13.44
CA ILE A 404 6.16 -0.61 -12.58
C ILE A 404 7.58 -0.12 -12.92
N VAL A 405 7.87 0.29 -14.16
CA VAL A 405 9.12 1.04 -14.45
C VAL A 405 9.16 2.32 -13.61
N GLY A 406 8.03 3.03 -13.49
CA GLY A 406 7.91 4.21 -12.62
C GLY A 406 8.16 3.87 -11.15
N GLU A 407 7.62 2.75 -10.67
CA GLU A 407 7.81 2.29 -9.31
C GLU A 407 9.28 2.02 -8.98
N MET A 408 10.02 1.36 -9.88
CA MET A 408 11.46 1.13 -9.72
C MET A 408 12.28 2.42 -9.63
N LEU A 409 11.77 3.51 -10.18
CA LEU A 409 12.41 4.84 -10.17
C LEU A 409 12.01 5.69 -8.95
N ILE A 410 10.86 5.43 -8.34
CA ILE A 410 10.31 6.28 -7.27
C ILE A 410 10.36 5.61 -5.90
N SER A 411 9.89 4.37 -5.77
CA SER A 411 9.69 3.72 -4.47
C SER A 411 10.99 3.58 -3.67
N PRO A 412 12.07 2.93 -4.18
CA PRO A 412 13.31 2.80 -3.42
C PRO A 412 14.05 4.13 -3.24
N ILE A 413 13.95 5.02 -4.23
CA ILE A 413 14.60 6.33 -4.18
C ILE A 413 13.91 7.26 -3.19
N GLY A 414 12.58 7.20 -3.10
CA GLY A 414 11.78 7.99 -2.17
C GLY A 414 12.15 7.72 -0.72
N LEU A 415 12.29 6.45 -0.33
CA LEU A 415 12.77 6.06 1.00
C LEU A 415 14.17 6.64 1.28
N SER A 416 15.10 6.48 0.33
CA SER A 416 16.47 6.96 0.45
C SER A 416 16.53 8.49 0.55
N VAL A 417 15.82 9.21 -0.31
CA VAL A 417 15.82 10.69 -0.30
C VAL A 417 15.16 11.23 0.96
N THR A 418 14.08 10.61 1.42
CA THR A 418 13.40 11.03 2.65
C THR A 418 14.36 10.97 3.84
N THR A 419 15.10 9.87 4.00
CA THR A 419 16.09 9.75 5.09
C THR A 419 17.24 10.75 4.98
N LYS A 420 17.75 10.98 3.76
CA LYS A 420 18.86 11.90 3.51
C LYS A 420 18.49 13.38 3.73
N LEU A 421 17.25 13.76 3.41
CA LEU A 421 16.78 15.15 3.54
C LEU A 421 16.14 15.42 4.90
N ALA A 422 15.92 14.40 5.73
CA ALA A 422 15.30 14.53 7.04
C ALA A 422 16.16 15.37 7.99
N PRO A 423 15.58 16.38 8.66
CA PRO A 423 16.24 17.04 9.77
C PRO A 423 16.54 16.04 10.90
N LYS A 424 17.68 16.20 11.57
CA LYS A 424 18.11 15.31 12.66
C LYS A 424 17.04 15.13 13.75
N SER A 425 16.34 16.20 14.09
CA SER A 425 15.28 16.19 15.11
C SER A 425 13.94 15.62 14.64
N PHE A 426 13.77 15.30 13.34
CA PHE A 426 12.47 14.92 12.74
C PHE A 426 12.58 13.72 11.80
N GLN A 427 13.56 12.84 11.96
CA GLN A 427 13.79 11.70 11.06
C GLN A 427 12.57 10.78 10.95
N ALA A 428 12.00 10.37 12.09
CA ALA A 428 10.82 9.51 12.12
C ALA A 428 9.59 10.17 11.47
N GLN A 429 9.40 11.48 11.70
CA GLN A 429 8.31 12.24 11.12
C GLN A 429 8.45 12.38 9.60
N MET A 430 9.65 12.58 9.08
CA MET A 430 9.91 12.62 7.64
C MET A 430 9.62 11.27 6.98
N MET A 431 9.99 10.16 7.62
CA MET A 431 9.62 8.81 7.13
C MET A 431 8.10 8.61 7.15
N SER A 432 7.42 9.09 8.18
CA SER A 432 5.94 9.09 8.21
C SER A 432 5.35 9.88 7.05
N ILE A 433 5.91 11.05 6.70
CA ILE A 433 5.46 11.85 5.54
C ILE A 433 5.58 11.05 4.25
N TRP A 434 6.64 10.26 4.05
CA TRP A 434 6.75 9.41 2.86
C TRP A 434 5.59 8.43 2.74
N PHE A 435 5.26 7.71 3.80
CA PHE A 435 4.10 6.79 3.80
C PHE A 435 2.76 7.54 3.68
N LEU A 436 2.66 8.75 4.21
CA LEU A 436 1.49 9.60 4.05
C LEU A 436 1.27 10.06 2.61
N SER A 437 2.28 10.01 1.72
CA SER A 437 2.07 10.28 0.30
C SER A 437 1.16 9.23 -0.34
N ASN A 438 1.30 7.96 0.04
CA ASN A 438 0.41 6.88 -0.42
C ASN A 438 -1.00 7.03 0.22
N ALA A 439 -1.08 7.33 1.52
CA ALA A 439 -2.38 7.57 2.16
C ALA A 439 -3.15 8.72 1.51
N ALA A 440 -2.47 9.84 1.24
CA ALA A 440 -3.08 11.00 0.59
C ALA A 440 -3.51 10.68 -0.84
N SER A 441 -2.69 9.95 -1.62
CA SER A 441 -3.02 9.56 -2.98
C SER A 441 -4.29 8.71 -3.05
N GLN A 442 -4.40 7.71 -2.20
CA GLN A 442 -5.58 6.84 -2.16
C GLN A 442 -6.83 7.57 -1.65
N ALA A 443 -6.67 8.50 -0.71
CA ALA A 443 -7.77 9.36 -0.28
C ALA A 443 -8.27 10.28 -1.41
N ILE A 444 -7.36 10.82 -2.21
CA ILE A 444 -7.70 11.58 -3.44
C ILE A 444 -8.38 10.65 -4.45
N ASN A 445 -7.86 9.43 -4.64
CA ASN A 445 -8.46 8.44 -5.52
C ASN A 445 -9.92 8.14 -5.14
N ALA A 446 -10.24 8.08 -3.84
CA ALA A 446 -11.61 7.86 -3.38
C ALA A 446 -12.60 8.94 -3.85
N GLN A 447 -12.12 10.14 -4.18
CA GLN A 447 -12.95 11.21 -4.75
C GLN A 447 -12.95 11.18 -6.27
N ILE A 448 -11.76 11.06 -6.91
CA ILE A 448 -11.68 11.14 -8.37
C ILE A 448 -12.28 9.91 -9.05
N VAL A 449 -12.26 8.73 -8.43
CA VAL A 449 -12.85 7.52 -9.01
C VAL A 449 -14.36 7.63 -9.25
N LYS A 450 -15.04 8.52 -8.55
CA LYS A 450 -16.47 8.83 -8.78
C LYS A 450 -16.74 9.38 -10.18
N PHE A 451 -15.71 9.91 -10.85
CA PHE A 451 -15.78 10.38 -12.22
C PHE A 451 -15.40 9.32 -13.26
N TYR A 452 -15.11 8.09 -12.84
CA TYR A 452 -14.83 6.97 -13.74
C TYR A 452 -16.12 6.24 -14.09
N THR A 453 -16.62 6.46 -15.29
CA THR A 453 -17.81 5.80 -15.88
C THR A 453 -17.49 5.41 -17.32
N SER A 454 -18.31 4.58 -17.93
CA SER A 454 -18.16 4.22 -19.36
C SER A 454 -18.14 5.42 -20.31
N GLU A 455 -18.85 6.50 -19.97
CA GLU A 455 -18.90 7.72 -20.78
C GLU A 455 -17.66 8.61 -20.60
N THR A 456 -17.07 8.60 -19.41
CA THR A 456 -15.97 9.51 -19.01
C THR A 456 -14.61 8.84 -18.98
N GLU A 457 -14.53 7.54 -19.19
CA GLU A 457 -13.32 6.72 -19.08
C GLU A 457 -12.13 7.28 -19.86
N VAL A 458 -12.33 7.61 -21.15
CA VAL A 458 -11.27 8.16 -22.00
C VAL A 458 -10.76 9.48 -21.44
N ALA A 459 -11.66 10.37 -21.02
CA ALA A 459 -11.31 11.64 -20.41
C ALA A 459 -10.63 11.44 -19.05
N TYR A 460 -11.08 10.49 -18.26
CA TYR A 460 -10.50 10.17 -16.95
C TYR A 460 -9.02 9.77 -17.09
N TYR A 461 -8.72 8.78 -17.93
CA TYR A 461 -7.34 8.35 -18.17
C TYR A 461 -6.50 9.49 -18.77
N GLY A 462 -7.06 10.25 -19.73
CA GLY A 462 -6.39 11.37 -20.35
C GLY A 462 -6.05 12.50 -19.38
N ILE A 463 -6.98 12.88 -18.50
CA ILE A 463 -6.79 13.97 -17.53
C ILE A 463 -5.79 13.55 -16.45
N VAL A 464 -5.99 12.39 -15.82
CA VAL A 464 -5.12 11.93 -14.73
C VAL A 464 -3.70 11.68 -15.25
N GLY A 465 -3.56 10.97 -16.39
CA GLY A 465 -2.26 10.75 -17.03
C GLY A 465 -1.61 12.06 -17.50
N GLY A 466 -2.40 12.95 -18.10
CA GLY A 466 -1.92 14.25 -18.60
C GLY A 466 -1.41 15.18 -17.49
N ILE A 467 -2.16 15.33 -16.39
CA ILE A 467 -1.71 16.10 -15.20
C ILE A 467 -0.38 15.54 -14.67
N THR A 468 -0.28 14.21 -14.59
CA THR A 468 0.92 13.53 -14.09
C THR A 468 2.13 13.78 -14.98
N ILE A 469 1.98 13.73 -16.32
CA ILE A 469 3.05 14.06 -17.28
C ILE A 469 3.43 15.53 -17.22
N ILE A 470 2.46 16.44 -17.16
CA ILE A 470 2.73 17.88 -17.05
C ILE A 470 3.56 18.14 -15.78
N PHE A 471 3.18 17.57 -14.66
CA PHE A 471 3.94 17.73 -13.42
C PHE A 471 5.35 17.11 -13.52
N SER A 472 5.48 15.96 -14.20
CA SER A 472 6.80 15.36 -14.49
C SER A 472 7.71 16.31 -15.26
N ILE A 473 7.19 16.95 -16.31
CA ILE A 473 7.94 17.92 -17.13
C ILE A 473 8.32 19.15 -16.28
N ILE A 474 7.37 19.68 -15.50
CA ILE A 474 7.64 20.79 -14.57
C ILE A 474 8.76 20.38 -13.60
N LEU A 475 8.68 19.20 -13.03
CA LEU A 475 9.68 18.69 -12.08
C LEU A 475 11.07 18.61 -12.74
N LEU A 476 11.16 18.17 -14.01
CA LEU A 476 12.43 18.15 -14.79
C LEU A 476 13.04 19.55 -14.91
N PHE A 477 12.24 20.58 -15.21
CA PHE A 477 12.71 21.96 -15.26
C PHE A 477 13.19 22.48 -13.90
N TYR A 478 12.58 22.00 -12.80
CA TYR A 478 12.95 22.41 -11.45
C TYR A 478 14.09 21.60 -10.84
N VAL A 479 14.55 20.51 -11.46
CA VAL A 479 15.65 19.66 -10.95
C VAL A 479 16.88 20.49 -10.53
N PRO A 480 17.39 21.49 -11.29
CA PRO A 480 18.56 22.26 -10.88
C PRO A 480 18.32 23.08 -9.59
N ARG A 481 17.10 23.60 -9.41
CA ARG A 481 16.72 24.36 -8.22
C ARG A 481 16.59 23.44 -7.01
N ILE A 482 15.95 22.27 -7.17
CA ILE A 482 15.82 21.24 -6.15
C ILE A 482 17.22 20.80 -5.70
N ALA A 483 18.14 20.53 -6.62
CA ALA A 483 19.51 20.14 -6.31
C ALA A 483 20.26 21.19 -5.47
N LYS A 484 20.06 22.49 -5.74
CA LYS A 484 20.61 23.58 -4.92
C LYS A 484 20.04 23.54 -3.50
N LEU A 485 18.71 23.37 -3.36
CA LEU A 485 18.04 23.31 -2.06
C LEU A 485 18.44 22.06 -1.25
N MET A 486 18.77 20.95 -1.92
CA MET A 486 19.26 19.73 -1.28
C MET A 486 20.67 19.89 -0.65
N SER A 487 21.37 20.99 -0.93
CA SER A 487 22.63 21.37 -0.26
C SER A 487 23.68 20.24 -0.26
N GLY A 488 24.03 19.73 -1.44
CA GLY A 488 25.07 18.73 -1.65
C GLY A 488 24.63 17.27 -1.51
N ILE A 489 23.39 16.99 -1.18
CA ILE A 489 22.81 15.63 -1.21
C ILE A 489 22.39 15.32 -2.66
N LYS A 490 22.82 14.15 -3.17
CA LYS A 490 22.54 13.68 -4.55
C LYS A 490 21.53 12.55 -4.58
#